data_cf1e3a978917d3a8ca129810a9642328
#
_entry.id   cf1e3a978917d3a8ca129810a9642328
#
_cell.length_a   1.000
_cell.length_b   1.000
_cell.length_c   1.000
_cell.angle_alpha   90.00
_cell.angle_beta   90.00
_cell.angle_gamma   90.00
#
_symmetry.space_group_name_H-M   'P 1'
#
loop_
_entity.id
_entity.type
_entity.pdbx_description
1 polymer ?
#
loop_
_entity_poly.entity_id
_entity_poly.type
_entity_poly.pdbx_seq_one_letter_code
_entity_poly.pdbx_strand_id
1 'polypeptide(L)'
;NDYPKEVILKDGTGVTLRPLRKGDERPLFEMFKRFSADDLWFLDHDVSDRELIAEWITDLDLNRRIATVALLEGHIVANAVLMLGGGGAESHIGKIRISVDPSYRDKRLGTWMLLDLINLAIAIGLKMLVMRLVQDRDAAVINGIKKLEFAEKAILKDYLMGREGKP
;
A
#
# COMPACT_ATOMS: atom_id res chain seq x y z
N ASN A 1 1.52 20.15 0.02
CA ASN A 1 1.89 18.86 0.65
C ASN A 1 2.03 19.07 2.15
N ASP A 2 1.00 18.70 2.90
CA ASP A 2 0.90 19.00 4.33
C ASP A 2 1.42 17.83 5.19
N TYR A 3 2.56 17.26 4.82
CA TYR A 3 3.20 16.24 5.63
C TYR A 3 4.12 16.85 6.69
N PRO A 4 4.27 16.20 7.85
CA PRO A 4 3.57 14.98 8.28
C PRO A 4 2.08 15.23 8.61
N LYS A 5 1.24 14.20 8.44
CA LYS A 5 -0.18 14.24 8.79
C LYS A 5 -0.45 13.36 10.00
N GLU A 6 -1.20 13.87 10.96
CA GLU A 6 -1.66 13.08 12.10
C GLU A 6 -3.08 12.55 11.82
N VAL A 7 -3.27 11.26 12.03
CA VAL A 7 -4.57 10.61 11.91
C VAL A 7 -4.89 9.81 13.16
N ILE A 8 -6.17 9.68 13.47
CA ILE A 8 -6.65 8.93 14.63
C ILE A 8 -7.32 7.64 14.15
N LEU A 9 -6.83 6.51 14.64
CA LEU A 9 -7.40 5.20 14.33
C LEU A 9 -8.73 4.99 15.06
N LYS A 10 -9.44 3.93 14.67
CA LYS A 10 -10.73 3.58 15.25
C LYS A 10 -10.69 3.39 16.78
N ASP A 11 -9.58 2.90 17.30
CA ASP A 11 -9.35 2.68 18.74
C ASP A 11 -8.82 3.90 19.49
N GLY A 12 -8.71 5.06 18.81
CA GLY A 12 -8.18 6.29 19.40
C GLY A 12 -6.67 6.47 19.29
N THR A 13 -5.94 5.50 18.75
CA THR A 13 -4.48 5.59 18.57
C THR A 13 -4.15 6.63 17.51
N GLY A 14 -3.22 7.55 17.82
CA GLY A 14 -2.68 8.52 16.87
C GLY A 14 -1.51 7.93 16.09
N VAL A 15 -1.51 8.08 14.77
CA VAL A 15 -0.39 7.71 13.91
C VAL A 15 -0.02 8.87 12.99
N THR A 16 1.25 8.90 12.59
CA THR A 16 1.80 9.93 11.70
C THR A 16 1.98 9.36 10.30
N LEU A 17 1.42 10.04 9.31
CA LEU A 17 1.64 9.71 7.89
C LEU A 17 2.70 10.66 7.31
N ARG A 18 3.65 10.10 6.58
CA ARG A 18 4.66 10.87 5.83
C ARG A 18 5.19 10.09 4.63
N PRO A 19 5.87 10.77 3.69
CA PRO A 19 6.56 10.06 2.61
C PRO A 19 7.62 9.10 3.14
N LEU A 20 7.76 7.97 2.43
CA LEU A 20 8.87 7.05 2.63
C LEU A 20 10.18 7.73 2.21
N ARG A 21 11.25 7.49 2.94
CA ARG A 21 12.55 8.13 2.70
C ARG A 21 13.71 7.19 3.01
N LYS A 22 14.90 7.58 2.58
CA LYS A 22 16.13 6.89 2.98
C LYS A 22 16.26 6.88 4.51
N GLY A 23 16.65 5.76 5.05
CA GLY A 23 16.69 5.52 6.49
C GLY A 23 15.50 4.71 7.00
N ASP A 24 14.46 4.53 6.18
CA ASP A 24 13.29 3.73 6.52
C ASP A 24 13.45 2.23 6.22
N GLU A 25 14.57 1.81 5.65
CA GLU A 25 14.81 0.43 5.22
C GLU A 25 14.59 -0.56 6.37
N ARG A 26 15.21 -0.29 7.50
CA ARG A 26 15.12 -1.17 8.66
C ARG A 26 13.72 -1.18 9.29
N PRO A 27 13.10 -0.05 9.61
CA PRO A 27 11.74 -0.04 10.12
C PRO A 27 10.73 -0.70 9.18
N LEU A 28 10.87 -0.52 7.87
CA LEU A 28 9.99 -1.14 6.88
C LEU A 28 10.20 -2.65 6.82
N PHE A 29 11.44 -3.11 6.80
CA PHE A 29 11.78 -4.53 6.88
C PHE A 29 11.22 -5.17 8.15
N GLU A 30 11.37 -4.53 9.31
CA GLU A 30 10.82 -5.02 10.58
C GLU A 30 9.29 -5.15 10.53
N MET A 31 8.60 -4.22 9.88
CA MET A 31 7.14 -4.36 9.66
C MET A 31 6.82 -5.60 8.85
N PHE A 32 7.47 -5.82 7.70
CA PHE A 32 7.19 -6.97 6.85
C PHE A 32 7.57 -8.31 7.49
N LYS A 33 8.52 -8.34 8.42
CA LYS A 33 8.82 -9.54 9.21
C LYS A 33 7.65 -9.99 10.10
N ARG A 34 6.74 -9.10 10.43
CA ARG A 34 5.54 -9.42 11.20
C ARG A 34 4.39 -9.99 10.34
N PHE A 35 4.55 -9.98 9.02
CA PHE A 35 3.56 -10.51 8.09
C PHE A 35 3.60 -12.04 8.07
N SER A 36 2.43 -12.66 7.83
CA SER A 36 2.36 -14.10 7.60
C SER A 36 3.04 -14.47 6.26
N ALA A 37 3.39 -15.73 6.12
CA ALA A 37 3.93 -16.24 4.85
C ALA A 37 2.93 -16.08 3.70
N ASP A 38 1.62 -16.20 3.96
CA ASP A 38 0.58 -15.94 2.96
C ASP A 38 0.52 -14.47 2.57
N ASP A 39 0.58 -13.57 3.54
CA ASP A 39 0.64 -12.13 3.26
C ASP A 39 1.83 -11.78 2.36
N LEU A 40 3.01 -12.34 2.65
CA LEU A 40 4.22 -12.11 1.87
C LEU A 40 4.12 -12.72 0.47
N TRP A 41 3.44 -13.85 0.32
CA TRP A 41 3.26 -14.51 -0.96
C TRP A 41 2.53 -13.62 -1.98
N PHE A 42 1.54 -12.86 -1.53
CA PHE A 42 0.73 -12.00 -2.39
C PHE A 42 1.29 -10.59 -2.58
N LEU A 43 2.47 -10.28 -2.04
CA LEU A 43 3.15 -9.01 -2.32
C LEU A 43 3.75 -9.01 -3.72
N ASP A 44 3.69 -7.86 -4.39
CA ASP A 44 4.20 -7.69 -5.75
C ASP A 44 5.73 -7.57 -5.82
N HIS A 45 6.40 -7.48 -4.69
CA HIS A 45 7.84 -7.29 -4.62
C HIS A 45 8.43 -8.06 -3.44
N ASP A 46 9.70 -8.40 -3.58
CA ASP A 46 10.42 -9.12 -2.53
C ASP A 46 10.80 -8.17 -1.40
N VAL A 47 10.42 -8.53 -0.19
CA VAL A 47 10.73 -7.82 1.05
C VAL A 47 11.45 -8.73 2.05
N SER A 48 12.03 -9.83 1.56
CA SER A 48 12.64 -10.87 2.39
C SER A 48 13.93 -10.41 3.06
N ASP A 49 14.58 -9.38 2.54
CA ASP A 49 15.74 -8.81 3.18
C ASP A 49 15.78 -7.28 3.08
N ARG A 50 16.60 -6.69 3.95
CA ARG A 50 16.70 -5.23 4.06
C ARG A 50 17.38 -4.58 2.85
N GLU A 51 18.28 -5.28 2.19
CA GLU A 51 19.00 -4.73 1.02
C GLU A 51 18.06 -4.58 -0.17
N LEU A 52 17.17 -5.55 -0.40
CA LEU A 52 16.13 -5.44 -1.43
C LEU A 52 15.18 -4.27 -1.17
N ILE A 53 14.83 -4.04 0.08
CA ILE A 53 14.02 -2.88 0.47
C ILE A 53 14.77 -1.58 0.22
N ALA A 54 16.06 -1.52 0.53
CA ALA A 54 16.89 -0.34 0.28
C ALA A 54 16.99 -0.01 -1.21
N GLU A 55 17.17 -1.02 -2.08
CA GLU A 55 17.12 -0.85 -3.53
C GLU A 55 15.77 -0.30 -3.98
N TRP A 56 14.69 -0.86 -3.49
CA TRP A 56 13.34 -0.42 -3.80
C TRP A 56 13.08 1.04 -3.38
N ILE A 57 13.56 1.46 -2.21
CA ILE A 57 13.46 2.84 -1.75
C ILE A 57 14.28 3.78 -2.65
N THR A 58 15.45 3.35 -3.09
CA THR A 58 16.27 4.11 -4.04
C THR A 58 15.56 4.31 -5.37
N ASP A 59 14.85 3.31 -5.86
CA ASP A 59 14.09 3.35 -7.11
C ASP A 59 12.90 4.32 -7.07
N LEU A 60 12.42 4.72 -5.89
CA LEU A 60 11.36 5.73 -5.77
C LEU A 60 11.77 7.07 -6.38
N ASP A 61 13.05 7.42 -6.34
CA ASP A 61 13.58 8.67 -6.86
C ASP A 61 13.48 8.77 -8.39
N LEU A 62 13.16 7.67 -9.08
CA LEU A 62 12.99 7.62 -10.54
C LEU A 62 11.59 8.08 -11.01
N ASN A 63 10.82 8.75 -10.18
CA ASN A 63 9.50 9.33 -10.48
C ASN A 63 8.42 8.35 -10.94
N ARG A 64 8.61 7.06 -10.69
CA ARG A 64 7.62 6.04 -11.07
C ARG A 64 6.76 5.56 -9.93
N ARG A 65 7.12 5.89 -8.70
CA ARG A 65 6.42 5.46 -7.49
C ARG A 65 6.39 6.57 -6.46
N ILE A 66 5.26 6.73 -5.82
CA ILE A 66 5.10 7.58 -4.64
C ILE A 66 4.75 6.64 -3.50
N ALA A 67 5.52 6.69 -2.42
CA ALA A 67 5.29 5.83 -1.27
C ALA A 67 5.16 6.64 0.01
N THR A 68 4.22 6.22 0.85
CA THR A 68 3.99 6.79 2.18
C THR A 68 4.05 5.70 3.24
N VAL A 69 4.35 6.10 4.46
CA VAL A 69 4.36 5.23 5.62
C VAL A 69 3.54 5.83 6.75
N ALA A 70 2.98 4.97 7.59
CA ALA A 70 2.39 5.34 8.85
C ALA A 70 3.31 4.93 9.99
N LEU A 71 3.55 5.84 10.92
CA LEU A 71 4.45 5.62 12.05
C LEU A 71 3.70 5.71 13.37
N LEU A 72 4.05 4.82 14.28
CA LEU A 72 3.66 4.83 15.67
C LEU A 72 4.90 4.58 16.53
N GLU A 73 5.27 5.56 17.36
CA GLU A 73 6.42 5.47 18.27
C GLU A 73 7.72 5.01 17.58
N GLY A 74 7.97 5.54 16.38
CA GLY A 74 9.16 5.20 15.59
C GLY A 74 9.07 3.89 14.80
N HIS A 75 7.97 3.14 14.92
CA HIS A 75 7.74 1.92 14.15
C HIS A 75 6.88 2.21 12.93
N ILE A 76 7.24 1.64 11.79
CA ILE A 76 6.36 1.65 10.61
C ILE A 76 5.28 0.59 10.81
N VAL A 77 4.03 1.01 10.72
CA VAL A 77 2.85 0.15 10.90
C VAL A 77 1.99 0.03 9.64
N ALA A 78 2.29 0.82 8.61
CA ALA A 78 1.69 0.67 7.29
C ALA A 78 2.57 1.31 6.21
N ASN A 79 2.42 0.83 4.99
CA ASN A 79 3.06 1.36 3.79
C ASN A 79 2.05 1.38 2.65
N ALA A 80 2.00 2.49 1.94
CA ALA A 80 1.15 2.64 0.78
C ALA A 80 1.99 3.11 -0.41
N VAL A 81 1.72 2.56 -1.60
CA VAL A 81 2.45 2.85 -2.82
C VAL A 81 1.48 3.19 -3.94
N LEU A 82 1.76 4.31 -4.61
CA LEU A 82 1.11 4.71 -5.84
C LEU A 82 2.12 4.52 -6.98
N MET A 83 1.89 3.52 -7.80
CA MET A 83 2.70 3.23 -8.98
C MET A 83 2.14 3.99 -10.16
N LEU A 84 2.96 4.86 -10.76
CA LEU A 84 2.56 5.68 -11.90
C LEU A 84 2.71 4.89 -13.20
N GLY A 85 1.79 5.09 -14.13
CA GLY A 85 1.87 4.51 -15.47
C GLY A 85 3.11 4.99 -16.21
N GLY A 86 3.68 4.12 -17.06
CA GLY A 86 4.97 4.34 -17.72
C GLY A 86 4.97 5.39 -18.84
N GLY A 87 3.86 6.07 -19.10
CA GLY A 87 3.70 7.03 -20.19
C GLY A 87 2.74 6.55 -21.28
N GLY A 88 2.52 7.37 -22.29
CA GLY A 88 1.60 7.06 -23.38
C GLY A 88 0.16 6.88 -22.90
N ALA A 89 -0.51 5.85 -23.38
CA ALA A 89 -1.94 5.63 -23.16
C ALA A 89 -2.30 5.39 -21.67
N GLU A 90 -1.39 4.95 -20.85
CA GLU A 90 -1.60 4.68 -19.43
C GLU A 90 -1.11 5.80 -18.50
N SER A 91 -0.66 6.91 -19.01
CA SER A 91 -0.08 8.02 -18.24
C SER A 91 -1.03 8.61 -17.19
N HIS A 92 -2.35 8.42 -17.36
CA HIS A 92 -3.39 8.93 -16.47
C HIS A 92 -3.80 7.93 -15.38
N ILE A 93 -3.18 6.75 -15.33
CA ILE A 93 -3.54 5.64 -14.44
C ILE A 93 -2.51 5.52 -13.32
N GLY A 94 -2.98 5.40 -12.09
CA GLY A 94 -2.17 5.02 -10.94
C GLY A 94 -2.62 3.67 -10.38
N LYS A 95 -1.66 2.82 -10.01
CA LYS A 95 -1.92 1.54 -9.34
C LYS A 95 -1.59 1.67 -7.87
N ILE A 96 -2.49 1.23 -7.01
CA ILE A 96 -2.37 1.36 -5.56
C ILE A 96 -2.06 0.01 -4.94
N ARG A 97 -1.13 0.02 -3.98
CA ARG A 97 -0.89 -1.09 -3.07
C ARG A 97 -0.77 -0.56 -1.65
N ILE A 98 -1.44 -1.21 -0.70
CA ILE A 98 -1.40 -0.86 0.71
C ILE A 98 -1.08 -2.12 1.51
N SER A 99 -0.11 -2.00 2.42
CA SER A 99 0.28 -3.04 3.36
C SER A 99 0.14 -2.50 4.78
N VAL A 100 -0.60 -3.22 5.63
CA VAL A 100 -0.82 -2.82 7.03
C VAL A 100 -0.30 -3.93 7.94
N ASP A 101 0.48 -3.54 8.95
CA ASP A 101 0.94 -4.44 10.00
C ASP A 101 -0.26 -5.24 10.55
N PRO A 102 -0.16 -6.57 10.68
CA PRO A 102 -1.26 -7.40 11.16
C PRO A 102 -1.88 -6.93 12.48
N SER A 103 -1.07 -6.37 13.38
CA SER A 103 -1.53 -5.85 14.68
C SER A 103 -2.35 -4.56 14.57
N TYR A 104 -2.33 -3.90 13.42
CA TYR A 104 -3.01 -2.61 13.19
C TYR A 104 -4.10 -2.69 12.12
N ARG A 105 -4.48 -3.89 11.70
CA ARG A 105 -5.61 -4.12 10.78
C ARG A 105 -6.94 -3.89 11.50
N ASP A 106 -8.00 -3.66 10.71
CA ASP A 106 -9.36 -3.42 11.18
C ASP A 106 -9.53 -2.17 12.08
N LYS A 107 -8.59 -1.23 11.99
CA LYS A 107 -8.58 0.04 12.74
C LYS A 107 -8.71 1.27 11.85
N ARG A 108 -9.11 1.10 10.59
CA ARG A 108 -9.21 2.14 9.56
C ARG A 108 -7.89 2.73 9.07
N LEU A 109 -6.76 2.16 9.45
CA LEU A 109 -5.46 2.66 8.98
C LEU A 109 -5.32 2.53 7.46
N GLY A 110 -5.70 1.40 6.88
CA GLY A 110 -5.71 1.22 5.42
C GLY A 110 -6.58 2.25 4.70
N THR A 111 -7.72 2.60 5.26
CA THR A 111 -8.60 3.66 4.74
C THR A 111 -7.94 5.02 4.76
N TRP A 112 -7.28 5.40 5.86
CA TRP A 112 -6.52 6.65 5.92
C TRP A 112 -5.40 6.70 4.88
N MET A 113 -4.66 5.60 4.73
CA MET A 113 -3.60 5.50 3.73
C MET A 113 -4.15 5.64 2.31
N LEU A 114 -5.28 5.01 2.02
CA LEU A 114 -5.94 5.09 0.72
C LEU A 114 -6.41 6.52 0.41
N LEU A 115 -7.07 7.17 1.36
CA LEU A 115 -7.52 8.55 1.19
C LEU A 115 -6.35 9.50 0.94
N ASP A 116 -5.24 9.29 1.61
CA ASP A 116 -4.02 10.07 1.40
C ASP A 116 -3.47 9.89 -0.02
N LEU A 117 -3.42 8.65 -0.52
CA LEU A 117 -3.01 8.38 -1.91
C LEU A 117 -3.98 8.95 -2.94
N ILE A 118 -5.28 8.92 -2.67
CA ILE A 118 -6.28 9.55 -3.54
C ILE A 118 -6.00 11.05 -3.66
N ASN A 119 -5.75 11.73 -2.55
CA ASN A 119 -5.42 13.15 -2.55
C ASN A 119 -4.12 13.44 -3.34
N LEU A 120 -3.09 12.62 -3.18
CA LEU A 120 -1.86 12.72 -3.96
C LEU A 120 -2.13 12.52 -5.46
N ALA A 121 -2.91 11.51 -5.81
CA ALA A 121 -3.26 11.22 -7.20
C ALA A 121 -4.01 12.40 -7.86
N ILE A 122 -4.94 13.00 -7.15
CA ILE A 122 -5.64 14.19 -7.63
C ILE A 122 -4.66 15.34 -7.83
N ALA A 123 -3.78 15.58 -6.89
CA ALA A 123 -2.81 16.68 -6.94
C ALA A 123 -1.85 16.58 -8.14
N ILE A 124 -1.49 15.36 -8.55
CA ILE A 124 -0.62 15.13 -9.72
C ILE A 124 -1.40 14.91 -11.02
N GLY A 125 -2.73 15.01 -10.99
CA GLY A 125 -3.58 15.01 -12.19
C GLY A 125 -3.95 13.63 -12.73
N LEU A 126 -3.81 12.55 -11.96
CA LEU A 126 -4.28 11.22 -12.37
C LEU A 126 -5.81 11.21 -12.54
N LYS A 127 -6.28 10.41 -13.49
CA LYS A 127 -7.71 10.28 -13.83
C LYS A 127 -8.30 8.96 -13.38
N MET A 128 -7.47 7.96 -13.11
CA MET A 128 -7.92 6.63 -12.74
C MET A 128 -6.98 6.03 -11.71
N LEU A 129 -7.55 5.35 -10.74
CA LEU A 129 -6.82 4.54 -9.76
C LEU A 129 -7.29 3.09 -9.87
N VAL A 130 -6.33 2.17 -9.89
CA VAL A 130 -6.57 0.74 -9.99
C VAL A 130 -5.99 0.04 -8.76
N MET A 131 -6.77 -0.87 -8.20
CA MET A 131 -6.36 -1.69 -7.07
C MET A 131 -6.69 -3.15 -7.38
N ARG A 132 -5.71 -4.04 -7.24
CA ARG A 132 -5.92 -5.48 -7.38
C ARG A 132 -5.97 -6.13 -6.00
N LEU A 133 -6.98 -6.93 -5.77
CA LEU A 133 -7.23 -7.58 -4.48
C LEU A 133 -7.53 -9.05 -4.70
N VAL A 134 -7.21 -9.87 -3.72
CA VAL A 134 -7.50 -11.31 -3.73
C VAL A 134 -8.88 -11.53 -3.12
N GLN A 135 -9.81 -12.08 -3.90
CA GLN A 135 -11.25 -12.09 -3.60
C GLN A 135 -11.58 -12.61 -2.20
N ASP A 136 -11.12 -13.79 -1.84
CA ASP A 136 -11.46 -14.40 -0.54
C ASP A 136 -10.64 -13.81 0.60
N ARG A 137 -9.36 -13.56 0.36
CA ARG A 137 -8.43 -13.03 1.35
C ARG A 137 -8.74 -11.59 1.74
N ASP A 138 -9.11 -10.77 0.77
CA ASP A 138 -9.27 -9.32 0.93
C ASP A 138 -10.75 -8.88 0.97
N ALA A 139 -11.67 -9.78 1.31
CA ALA A 139 -13.11 -9.50 1.29
C ALA A 139 -13.52 -8.26 2.10
N ALA A 140 -12.95 -8.08 3.29
CA ALA A 140 -13.22 -6.91 4.13
C ALA A 140 -12.71 -5.61 3.48
N VAL A 141 -11.53 -5.66 2.86
CA VAL A 141 -10.96 -4.51 2.13
C VAL A 141 -11.82 -4.17 0.92
N ILE A 142 -12.24 -5.16 0.15
CA ILE A 142 -13.13 -4.99 -1.02
C ILE A 142 -14.43 -4.29 -0.61
N ASN A 143 -15.06 -4.72 0.46
CA ASN A 143 -16.27 -4.09 0.97
C ASN A 143 -16.02 -2.64 1.43
N GLY A 144 -14.88 -2.38 2.05
CA GLY A 144 -14.50 -1.04 2.50
C GLY A 144 -14.26 -0.06 1.35
N ILE A 145 -13.54 -0.47 0.30
CA ILE A 145 -13.23 0.42 -0.83
C ILE A 145 -14.43 0.71 -1.72
N LYS A 146 -15.43 -0.18 -1.78
CA LYS A 146 -16.68 0.10 -2.49
C LYS A 146 -17.41 1.33 -1.93
N LYS A 147 -17.25 1.60 -0.65
CA LYS A 147 -17.79 2.82 0.00
C LYS A 147 -17.08 4.10 -0.44
N LEU A 148 -15.89 3.98 -1.03
CA LEU A 148 -15.10 5.08 -1.59
C LEU A 148 -15.26 5.16 -3.12
N GLU A 149 -16.36 4.64 -3.64
CA GLU A 149 -16.72 4.67 -5.07
C GLU A 149 -15.80 3.82 -5.98
N PHE A 150 -15.00 2.94 -5.41
CA PHE A 150 -14.33 1.93 -6.23
C PHE A 150 -15.33 0.92 -6.76
N ALA A 151 -15.30 0.70 -8.07
CA ALA A 151 -16.15 -0.28 -8.74
C ALA A 151 -15.32 -1.50 -9.14
N GLU A 152 -15.86 -2.70 -8.92
CA GLU A 152 -15.30 -3.92 -9.46
C GLU A 152 -15.42 -3.91 -10.98
N LYS A 153 -14.30 -4.05 -11.68
CA LYS A 153 -14.26 -4.02 -13.15
C LYS A 153 -14.03 -5.39 -13.76
N ALA A 154 -13.33 -6.26 -13.06
CA ALA A 154 -13.08 -7.61 -13.52
C ALA A 154 -12.75 -8.54 -12.34
N ILE A 155 -13.09 -9.81 -12.49
CA ILE A 155 -12.59 -10.90 -11.67
C ILE A 155 -11.68 -11.73 -12.57
N LEU A 156 -10.39 -11.78 -12.24
CA LEU A 156 -9.41 -12.56 -12.97
C LEU A 156 -9.34 -13.96 -12.34
N LYS A 157 -10.16 -14.86 -12.85
CA LYS A 157 -10.25 -16.22 -12.33
C LYS A 157 -8.93 -16.96 -12.58
N ASP A 158 -8.47 -17.69 -11.60
CA ASP A 158 -7.25 -18.52 -11.66
C ASP A 158 -5.97 -17.73 -12.08
N TYR A 159 -5.99 -16.42 -11.90
CA TYR A 159 -4.88 -15.53 -12.29
C TYR A 159 -3.71 -15.57 -11.29
N LEU A 160 -3.99 -15.75 -10.02
CA LEU A 160 -2.99 -15.87 -8.96
C LEU A 160 -2.97 -17.31 -8.44
N MET A 161 -1.77 -17.78 -8.14
CA MET A 161 -1.56 -19.10 -7.57
C MET A 161 -1.31 -18.97 -6.07
N GLY A 162 -1.98 -19.77 -5.26
CA GLY A 162 -1.73 -19.88 -3.84
C GLY A 162 -0.39 -20.56 -3.55
N ARG A 163 0.09 -20.45 -2.31
CA ARG A 163 1.37 -21.04 -1.88
C ARG A 163 1.43 -22.55 -2.09
N GLU A 164 0.29 -23.21 -2.06
CA GLU A 164 0.16 -24.67 -2.24
C GLU A 164 0.10 -25.08 -3.72
N GLY A 165 0.31 -24.16 -4.65
CA GLY A 165 0.27 -24.41 -6.08
C GLY A 165 -1.12 -24.60 -6.66
N LYS A 166 -2.16 -24.12 -5.96
CA LYS A 166 -3.55 -24.08 -6.45
C LYS A 166 -3.96 -22.64 -6.78
N PRO A 167 -4.71 -22.43 -7.89
CA PRO A 167 -5.25 -21.11 -8.21
C PRO A 167 -6.29 -20.64 -7.21
#